data_889fc7a48af534b045a3d649817ad697
#
_entry.id   889fc7a48af534b045a3d649817ad697
#
_cell.length_a   1.000
_cell.length_b   1.000
_cell.length_c   1.000
_cell.angle_alpha   90.00
_cell.angle_beta   90.00
_cell.angle_gamma   90.00
#
_symmetry.space_group_name_H-M   'P 1'
#
loop_
_entity.id
_entity.type
_entity.pdbx_description
1 polymer ?
#
loop_
_entity_poly.entity_id
_entity_poly.type
_entity_poly.pdbx_seq_one_letter_code
_entity_poly.pdbx_strand_id
1 'polypeptide(L)'
;ITKIANGNVKLHLSDQVVDDIISEALRHIDRRSAEHHITMNCGEIPLLVRVDAGLIMQVLINLVNNAIKYTPAGSTIQITAIQRENVAEICVSDNGTGIPNELKERVFEMFFTGSNPTSDSRRSLGLGLSLCQVIVHAHHGKMTLKDNLPHGCIFSFTVALSEVNLNE
;
A
#
# COMPACT_ATOMS: atom_id res chain seq x y z
N ILE A 1 5.59 11.30 -16.32
CA ILE A 1 5.61 11.41 -14.86
C ILE A 1 4.46 12.27 -14.39
N THR A 2 3.73 11.76 -13.45
CA THR A 2 2.61 12.49 -12.88
C THR A 2 3.12 13.55 -11.91
N LYS A 3 2.61 14.75 -12.04
CA LYS A 3 2.98 15.82 -11.13
C LYS A 3 2.10 15.76 -9.90
N ILE A 4 2.74 15.61 -8.75
CA ILE A 4 2.04 15.53 -7.48
C ILE A 4 2.24 16.81 -6.66
N ALA A 5 3.09 17.70 -7.15
CA ALA A 5 3.35 18.96 -6.49
C ALA A 5 2.06 19.76 -6.29
N ASN A 6 1.98 20.48 -5.20
CA ASN A 6 0.84 21.34 -4.85
C ASN A 6 -0.45 20.60 -4.56
N GLY A 7 -0.36 19.29 -4.31
CA GLY A 7 -1.53 18.48 -3.97
C GLY A 7 -2.46 18.18 -5.13
N ASN A 8 -2.10 18.60 -6.33
CA ASN A 8 -2.91 18.32 -7.52
C ASN A 8 -2.31 17.13 -8.26
N VAL A 9 -3.09 16.07 -8.35
CA VAL A 9 -2.68 14.86 -9.06
C VAL A 9 -3.62 14.67 -10.23
N LYS A 10 -3.05 14.63 -11.42
CA LYS A 10 -3.83 14.33 -12.61
C LYS A 10 -3.83 12.82 -12.83
N LEU A 11 -5.00 12.21 -12.71
CA LEU A 11 -5.13 10.77 -12.82
C LEU A 11 -5.46 10.36 -14.24
N HIS A 12 -4.90 9.23 -14.63
CA HIS A 12 -5.27 8.55 -15.88
C HIS A 12 -6.00 7.26 -15.49
N LEU A 13 -7.29 7.41 -15.22
CA LEU A 13 -8.10 6.30 -14.72
C LEU A 13 -8.39 5.29 -15.81
N SER A 14 -8.37 4.02 -15.44
CA SER A 14 -8.76 2.91 -16.31
C SER A 14 -9.31 1.79 -15.44
N ASP A 15 -10.02 0.88 -16.08
CA ASP A 15 -10.55 -0.30 -15.38
C ASP A 15 -9.45 -1.34 -15.27
N GLN A 16 -9.16 -1.77 -14.05
CA GLN A 16 -8.06 -2.68 -13.76
C GLN A 16 -8.52 -3.80 -12.85
N VAL A 17 -7.96 -4.99 -13.04
CA VAL A 17 -8.16 -6.10 -12.11
C VAL A 17 -7.16 -5.96 -10.99
N VAL A 18 -7.65 -5.98 -9.74
CA VAL A 18 -6.80 -5.77 -8.57
C VAL A 18 -5.66 -6.80 -8.51
N ASP A 19 -5.97 -8.08 -8.79
CA ASP A 19 -4.95 -9.13 -8.77
C ASP A 19 -3.76 -8.80 -9.67
N ASP A 20 -4.06 -8.26 -10.85
CA ASP A 20 -3.01 -7.93 -11.81
C ASP A 20 -2.12 -6.80 -11.31
N ILE A 21 -2.71 -5.79 -10.68
CA ILE A 21 -1.95 -4.67 -10.13
C ILE A 21 -1.04 -5.17 -9.01
N ILE A 22 -1.56 -5.99 -8.11
CA ILE A 22 -0.78 -6.51 -7.00
C ILE A 22 0.35 -7.39 -7.51
N SER A 23 0.05 -8.30 -8.44
CA SER A 23 1.06 -9.19 -9.00
C SER A 23 2.19 -8.41 -9.66
N GLU A 24 1.84 -7.37 -10.42
CA GLU A 24 2.85 -6.55 -11.08
C GLU A 24 3.68 -5.77 -10.06
N ALA A 25 3.03 -5.22 -9.01
CA ALA A 25 3.75 -4.50 -7.97
C ALA A 25 4.78 -5.41 -7.28
N LEU A 26 4.41 -6.66 -7.01
CA LEU A 26 5.30 -7.60 -6.34
C LEU A 26 6.53 -7.94 -7.16
N ARG A 27 6.51 -7.68 -8.46
CA ARG A 27 7.68 -7.87 -9.31
C ARG A 27 8.71 -6.76 -9.19
N HIS A 28 8.35 -5.66 -8.54
CA HIS A 28 9.20 -4.47 -8.43
C HIS A 28 9.59 -4.13 -7.00
N ILE A 29 9.38 -5.06 -6.06
CA ILE A 29 9.68 -4.79 -4.66
C ILE A 29 11.17 -5.02 -4.36
N ASP A 30 11.55 -4.60 -3.14
CA ASP A 30 12.92 -4.68 -2.66
C ASP A 30 13.46 -6.12 -2.74
N ARG A 31 14.74 -6.26 -3.06
CA ARG A 31 15.39 -7.57 -3.15
C ARG A 31 15.38 -8.33 -1.84
N ARG A 32 15.32 -7.64 -0.71
CA ARG A 32 15.22 -8.28 0.59
C ARG A 32 13.94 -9.05 0.76
N SER A 33 13.02 -8.96 -0.20
CA SER A 33 11.80 -9.74 -0.18
C SER A 33 12.08 -11.25 -0.11
N ALA A 34 13.25 -11.70 -0.58
CA ALA A 34 13.62 -13.12 -0.50
C ALA A 34 13.75 -13.61 0.94
N GLU A 35 13.95 -12.70 1.89
CA GLU A 35 14.06 -13.05 3.30
C GLU A 35 12.71 -13.05 4.01
N HIS A 36 11.65 -12.72 3.31
CA HIS A 36 10.30 -12.61 3.86
C HIS A 36 9.35 -13.56 3.17
N HIS A 37 8.27 -13.88 3.86
CA HIS A 37 7.20 -14.72 3.33
C HIS A 37 6.08 -13.81 2.83
N ILE A 38 6.01 -13.62 1.52
CA ILE A 38 5.04 -12.68 0.95
C ILE A 38 3.97 -13.46 0.22
N THR A 39 2.71 -13.23 0.62
CA THR A 39 1.56 -13.90 0.03
C THR A 39 0.51 -12.88 -0.39
N MET A 40 -0.36 -13.26 -1.32
CA MET A 40 -1.49 -12.44 -1.67
C MET A 40 -2.76 -13.28 -1.68
N ASN A 41 -3.86 -12.67 -1.27
CA ASN A 41 -5.16 -13.30 -1.28
C ASN A 41 -6.21 -12.25 -1.61
N CYS A 42 -6.73 -12.32 -2.82
CA CYS A 42 -7.73 -11.36 -3.32
C CYS A 42 -9.12 -11.98 -3.44
N GLY A 43 -9.30 -13.17 -2.83
CA GLY A 43 -10.57 -13.87 -2.93
C GLY A 43 -10.70 -14.62 -4.23
N GLU A 44 -11.86 -15.26 -4.40
CA GLU A 44 -12.13 -16.09 -5.57
C GLU A 44 -12.66 -15.29 -6.75
N ILE A 45 -13.33 -14.18 -6.46
CA ILE A 45 -13.95 -13.34 -7.50
C ILE A 45 -13.03 -12.14 -7.75
N PRO A 46 -12.56 -11.94 -8.99
CA PRO A 46 -11.72 -10.79 -9.29
C PRO A 46 -12.46 -9.48 -9.04
N LEU A 47 -11.74 -8.52 -8.46
CA LEU A 47 -12.26 -7.18 -8.24
C LEU A 47 -11.78 -6.27 -9.35
N LEU A 48 -12.70 -5.55 -9.96
CA LEU A 48 -12.40 -4.58 -11.00
C LEU A 48 -12.52 -3.19 -10.40
N VAL A 49 -11.45 -2.41 -10.52
CA VAL A 49 -11.38 -1.08 -9.92
C VAL A 49 -11.09 -0.03 -10.99
N ARG A 50 -11.51 1.20 -10.72
CA ARG A 50 -11.27 2.33 -11.61
C ARG A 50 -10.17 3.19 -11.03
N VAL A 51 -8.95 3.02 -11.52
CA VAL A 51 -7.77 3.63 -10.89
C VAL A 51 -6.75 4.04 -11.95
N ASP A 52 -5.80 4.86 -11.51
CA ASP A 52 -4.56 5.06 -12.25
C ASP A 52 -3.63 3.93 -11.85
N ALA A 53 -3.46 2.96 -12.73
CA ALA A 53 -2.73 1.72 -12.43
C ALA A 53 -1.31 1.99 -11.97
N GLY A 54 -0.60 2.90 -12.64
CA GLY A 54 0.79 3.19 -12.29
C GLY A 54 0.92 3.80 -10.90
N LEU A 55 0.00 4.69 -10.53
CA LEU A 55 0.03 5.32 -9.21
C LEU A 55 -0.36 4.34 -8.10
N ILE A 56 -1.38 3.52 -8.33
CA ILE A 56 -1.77 2.52 -7.32
C ILE A 56 -0.67 1.48 -7.16
N MET A 57 -0.01 1.10 -8.25
CA MET A 57 1.15 0.21 -8.17
C MET A 57 2.24 0.83 -7.30
N GLN A 58 2.47 2.14 -7.44
CA GLN A 58 3.45 2.85 -6.63
C GLN A 58 3.09 2.79 -5.13
N VAL A 59 1.81 2.93 -4.81
CA VAL A 59 1.34 2.79 -3.43
C VAL A 59 1.68 1.40 -2.89
N LEU A 60 1.35 0.37 -3.66
CA LEU A 60 1.60 -1.02 -3.24
C LEU A 60 3.09 -1.29 -3.06
N ILE A 61 3.92 -0.85 -4.00
CA ILE A 61 5.36 -1.03 -3.89
C ILE A 61 5.89 -0.36 -2.63
N ASN A 62 5.45 0.86 -2.35
CA ASN A 62 5.89 1.58 -1.17
C ASN A 62 5.46 0.89 0.11
N LEU A 63 4.21 0.41 0.17
CA LEU A 63 3.71 -0.25 1.38
C LEU A 63 4.43 -1.58 1.61
N VAL A 64 4.64 -2.37 0.57
CA VAL A 64 5.32 -3.66 0.71
C VAL A 64 6.79 -3.45 1.06
N ASN A 65 7.48 -2.53 0.39
CA ASN A 65 8.87 -2.25 0.70
C ASN A 65 9.03 -1.73 2.12
N ASN A 66 8.07 -0.94 2.58
CA ASN A 66 8.06 -0.46 3.95
C ASN A 66 7.96 -1.63 4.94
N ALA A 67 7.05 -2.56 4.65
CA ALA A 67 6.90 -3.75 5.49
C ALA A 67 8.18 -4.60 5.49
N ILE A 68 8.82 -4.76 4.34
CA ILE A 68 10.09 -5.49 4.24
C ILE A 68 11.16 -4.81 5.09
N LYS A 69 11.23 -3.49 5.00
CA LYS A 69 12.27 -2.71 5.68
C LYS A 69 12.14 -2.75 7.19
N TYR A 70 10.93 -2.72 7.71
CA TYR A 70 10.69 -2.55 9.13
C TYR A 70 10.29 -3.84 9.86
N THR A 71 10.44 -5.00 9.22
CA THR A 71 10.20 -6.28 9.88
C THR A 71 11.45 -7.15 9.76
N PRO A 72 11.68 -8.03 10.74
CA PRO A 72 12.85 -8.91 10.68
C PRO A 72 12.70 -9.96 9.58
N ALA A 73 13.84 -10.51 9.17
CA ALA A 73 13.86 -11.61 8.23
C ALA A 73 13.00 -12.75 8.77
N GLY A 74 12.30 -13.42 7.86
CA GLY A 74 11.37 -14.49 8.24
C GLY A 74 9.96 -14.01 8.51
N SER A 75 9.74 -12.69 8.54
CA SER A 75 8.39 -12.15 8.75
C SER A 75 7.47 -12.47 7.58
N THR A 76 6.19 -12.53 7.87
CA THR A 76 5.15 -12.76 6.86
C THR A 76 4.51 -11.42 6.49
N ILE A 77 4.40 -11.17 5.19
CA ILE A 77 3.72 -10.00 4.66
C ILE A 77 2.60 -10.52 3.77
N GLN A 78 1.38 -10.09 4.04
CA GLN A 78 0.22 -10.55 3.29
C GLN A 78 -0.49 -9.38 2.64
N ILE A 79 -0.76 -9.48 1.35
CA ILE A 79 -1.55 -8.50 0.64
C ILE A 79 -2.94 -9.10 0.39
N THR A 80 -3.98 -8.39 0.81
CA THR A 80 -5.36 -8.85 0.61
C THR A 80 -6.17 -7.77 -0.07
N ALA A 81 -7.21 -8.17 -0.75
CA ALA A 81 -8.15 -7.24 -1.36
C ALA A 81 -9.56 -7.80 -1.19
N ILE A 82 -10.46 -6.99 -0.66
CA ILE A 82 -11.85 -7.40 -0.47
C ILE A 82 -12.77 -6.27 -0.91
N GLN A 83 -13.96 -6.65 -1.33
CA GLN A 83 -14.99 -5.69 -1.67
C GLN A 83 -15.74 -5.29 -0.40
N ARG A 84 -15.91 -3.98 -0.21
CA ARG A 84 -16.73 -3.44 0.86
C ARG A 84 -17.69 -2.44 0.26
N GLU A 85 -18.95 -2.86 0.10
CA GLU A 85 -19.96 -2.02 -0.54
C GLU A 85 -19.52 -1.61 -1.94
N ASN A 86 -19.21 -0.35 -2.15
CA ASN A 86 -18.87 0.16 -3.48
C ASN A 86 -17.39 0.45 -3.65
N VAL A 87 -16.54 -0.04 -2.75
CA VAL A 87 -15.10 0.15 -2.84
C VAL A 87 -14.37 -1.18 -2.70
N ALA A 88 -13.14 -1.21 -3.17
CA ALA A 88 -12.22 -2.29 -2.88
C ALA A 88 -11.28 -1.81 -1.77
N GLU A 89 -11.13 -2.61 -0.74
CA GLU A 89 -10.16 -2.35 0.32
C GLU A 89 -8.96 -3.24 0.11
N ILE A 90 -7.79 -2.63 -0.02
CA ILE A 90 -6.54 -3.35 -0.22
C ILE A 90 -5.70 -3.18 1.02
N CYS A 91 -5.22 -4.29 1.57
CA CYS A 91 -4.48 -4.29 2.83
C CYS A 91 -3.10 -4.91 2.63
N VAL A 92 -2.10 -4.30 3.25
CA VAL A 92 -0.76 -4.87 3.37
C VAL A 92 -0.51 -5.06 4.86
N SER A 93 -0.47 -6.32 5.30
CA SER A 93 -0.30 -6.63 6.70
C SER A 93 1.02 -7.35 6.93
N ASP A 94 1.62 -7.10 8.09
CA ASP A 94 2.85 -7.78 8.50
C ASP A 94 2.70 -8.29 9.93
N ASN A 95 3.59 -9.20 10.31
CA ASN A 95 3.62 -9.74 11.66
C ASN A 95 4.89 -9.27 12.40
N GLY A 96 5.33 -8.06 12.13
CA GLY A 96 6.48 -7.45 12.80
C GLY A 96 6.14 -6.94 14.19
N THR A 97 6.93 -5.98 14.66
CA THR A 97 6.76 -5.44 16.02
C THR A 97 5.60 -4.46 16.15
N GLY A 98 5.10 -3.96 15.03
CA GLY A 98 4.04 -2.96 15.05
C GLY A 98 4.56 -1.54 15.23
N ILE A 99 3.65 -0.60 15.27
CA ILE A 99 3.95 0.82 15.41
C ILE A 99 3.21 1.32 16.65
N PRO A 100 3.91 1.99 17.59
CA PRO A 100 3.25 2.56 18.76
C PRO A 100 2.13 3.52 18.37
N ASN A 101 1.06 3.55 19.17
CA ASN A 101 -0.10 4.38 18.88
C ASN A 101 0.26 5.85 18.69
N GLU A 102 1.20 6.36 19.49
CA GLU A 102 1.61 7.75 19.40
C GLU A 102 2.33 8.08 18.10
N LEU A 103 2.79 7.09 17.37
CA LEU A 103 3.48 7.31 16.09
C LEU A 103 2.60 7.04 14.87
N LYS A 104 1.41 6.43 15.07
CA LYS A 104 0.59 6.03 13.92
C LYS A 104 0.18 7.20 13.04
N GLU A 105 -0.13 8.33 13.61
CA GLU A 105 -0.49 9.51 12.82
C GLU A 105 0.73 10.12 12.16
N ARG A 106 1.88 10.03 12.80
CA ARG A 106 3.10 10.67 12.32
C ARG A 106 3.75 9.94 11.17
N VAL A 107 3.48 8.64 11.00
CA VAL A 107 4.15 7.88 9.94
C VAL A 107 3.82 8.40 8.55
N PHE A 108 2.71 9.12 8.41
CA PHE A 108 2.34 9.71 7.12
C PHE A 108 2.91 11.11 6.92
N GLU A 109 3.61 11.66 7.90
CA GLU A 109 4.22 12.97 7.75
C GLU A 109 5.41 12.89 6.81
N MET A 110 5.59 13.94 6.01
CA MET A 110 6.75 14.03 5.12
C MET A 110 8.03 13.99 5.95
N PHE A 111 9.02 13.22 5.48
CA PHE A 111 10.32 13.05 6.11
C PHE A 111 10.30 12.28 7.43
N PHE A 112 9.17 11.73 7.84
CA PHE A 112 9.15 10.87 9.03
C PHE A 112 9.75 9.51 8.69
N THR A 113 10.72 9.06 9.46
CA THR A 113 11.37 7.76 9.24
C THR A 113 11.03 6.72 10.30
N GLY A 114 10.36 7.12 11.37
CA GLY A 114 9.90 6.20 12.42
C GLY A 114 10.97 5.67 13.33
N SER A 115 12.23 5.81 12.99
CA SER A 115 13.30 5.25 13.77
C SER A 115 14.56 6.09 13.58
N ASN A 116 15.69 5.49 13.90
CA ASN A 116 16.97 6.16 13.83
C ASN A 116 17.19 6.79 12.47
N PRO A 117 17.52 8.09 12.41
CA PRO A 117 17.74 8.78 11.14
C PRO A 117 19.08 8.44 10.51
N THR A 118 19.54 7.21 10.64
CA THR A 118 20.83 6.84 10.10
C THR A 118 20.71 6.28 8.69
N SER A 119 21.51 5.34 8.39
CA SER A 119 21.86 4.82 7.09
C SER A 119 20.77 4.80 6.03
N ASP A 120 19.53 4.46 6.39
CA ASP A 120 18.49 4.31 5.39
C ASP A 120 17.66 5.55 5.16
N SER A 121 17.89 6.60 5.94
CA SER A 121 17.08 7.81 5.88
C SER A 121 17.08 8.45 4.49
N ARG A 122 18.22 8.44 3.82
CA ARG A 122 18.32 9.06 2.50
C ARG A 122 17.46 8.35 1.46
N ARG A 123 17.19 7.08 1.64
CA ARG A 123 16.42 6.32 0.66
C ARG A 123 14.94 6.55 0.84
N SER A 124 14.47 6.47 2.06
CA SER A 124 13.06 6.68 2.35
C SER A 124 12.73 8.14 2.58
N LEU A 125 13.58 8.89 3.28
CA LEU A 125 13.37 10.29 3.60
C LEU A 125 11.98 10.60 4.13
N GLY A 126 11.23 9.57 4.53
CA GLY A 126 9.87 9.75 5.01
C GLY A 126 8.88 10.19 3.94
N LEU A 127 9.20 10.00 2.67
CA LEU A 127 8.32 10.42 1.59
C LEU A 127 7.36 9.32 1.14
N GLY A 128 7.75 8.06 1.33
CA GLY A 128 6.98 6.93 0.80
C GLY A 128 5.53 6.91 1.26
N LEU A 129 5.31 6.98 2.57
CA LEU A 129 3.95 6.91 3.10
C LEU A 129 3.16 8.18 2.85
N SER A 130 3.79 9.35 2.92
CA SER A 130 3.09 10.59 2.60
C SER A 130 2.66 10.62 1.15
N LEU A 131 3.51 10.12 0.26
CA LEU A 131 3.17 10.01 -1.15
C LEU A 131 1.99 9.06 -1.37
N CYS A 132 2.00 7.92 -0.68
CA CYS A 132 0.88 6.98 -0.75
C CYS A 132 -0.43 7.65 -0.37
N GLN A 133 -0.42 8.43 0.70
CA GLN A 133 -1.61 9.12 1.16
C GLN A 133 -2.11 10.12 0.11
N VAL A 134 -1.20 10.87 -0.50
CA VAL A 134 -1.57 11.82 -1.55
C VAL A 134 -2.23 11.09 -2.74
N ILE A 135 -1.64 9.99 -3.15
CA ILE A 135 -2.18 9.22 -4.29
C ILE A 135 -3.56 8.67 -3.96
N VAL A 136 -3.71 8.07 -2.78
CA VAL A 136 -4.99 7.47 -2.37
C VAL A 136 -6.06 8.56 -2.25
N HIS A 137 -5.73 9.69 -1.66
CA HIS A 137 -6.68 10.81 -1.54
C HIS A 137 -7.08 11.36 -2.92
N ALA A 138 -6.15 11.39 -3.87
CA ALA A 138 -6.47 11.82 -5.23
C ALA A 138 -7.48 10.88 -5.89
N HIS A 139 -7.49 9.62 -5.47
CA HIS A 139 -8.47 8.62 -5.94
C HIS A 139 -9.76 8.66 -5.12
N HIS A 140 -9.92 9.65 -4.23
CA HIS A 140 -11.04 9.77 -3.31
C HIS A 140 -11.15 8.59 -2.34
N GLY A 141 -10.03 7.91 -2.12
CA GLY A 141 -9.96 6.82 -1.19
C GLY A 141 -9.48 7.27 0.18
N LYS A 142 -9.35 6.30 1.07
CA LYS A 142 -8.91 6.54 2.43
C LYS A 142 -7.81 5.55 2.78
N MET A 143 -6.77 6.03 3.45
CA MET A 143 -5.69 5.18 3.93
C MET A 143 -5.73 5.11 5.45
N THR A 144 -5.57 3.90 5.99
CA THR A 144 -5.59 3.67 7.44
C THR A 144 -4.42 2.80 7.85
N LEU A 145 -4.06 2.91 9.13
CA LEU A 145 -3.06 2.07 9.76
C LEU A 145 -3.64 1.52 11.05
N LYS A 146 -3.61 0.21 11.18
CA LYS A 146 -4.11 -0.50 12.36
C LYS A 146 -3.09 -1.51 12.84
N ASP A 147 -3.27 -1.97 14.07
CA ASP A 147 -2.47 -3.05 14.60
C ASP A 147 -2.93 -4.38 14.00
N ASN A 148 -1.97 -5.25 13.71
CA ASN A 148 -2.26 -6.63 13.35
C ASN A 148 -2.25 -7.49 14.61
N LEU A 149 -2.93 -8.62 14.57
CA LEU A 149 -3.00 -9.54 15.69
C LEU A 149 -2.24 -10.82 15.34
N PRO A 150 -1.43 -11.35 16.26
CA PRO A 150 -1.16 -10.88 17.62
C PRO A 150 -0.19 -9.69 17.68
N HIS A 151 0.52 -9.39 16.60
CA HIS A 151 1.40 -8.23 16.52
C HIS A 151 1.65 -7.87 15.07
N GLY A 152 2.09 -6.66 14.83
CA GLY A 152 2.40 -6.15 13.50
C GLY A 152 1.50 -4.99 13.11
N CYS A 153 1.50 -4.68 11.81
CA CYS A 153 0.75 -3.55 11.25
C CYS A 153 -0.12 -3.99 10.10
N ILE A 154 -1.22 -3.27 9.90
CA ILE A 154 -2.05 -3.38 8.71
C ILE A 154 -2.21 -1.99 8.12
N PHE A 155 -1.60 -1.76 6.95
CA PHE A 155 -1.87 -0.58 6.15
C PHE A 155 -2.97 -0.95 5.16
N SER A 156 -4.01 -0.14 5.08
CA SER A 156 -5.07 -0.40 4.13
C SER A 156 -5.48 0.88 3.43
N PHE A 157 -5.96 0.72 2.20
CA PHE A 157 -6.49 1.85 1.46
C PHE A 157 -7.66 1.37 0.61
N THR A 158 -8.52 2.32 0.25
CA THR A 158 -9.71 2.02 -0.55
C THR A 158 -9.62 2.70 -1.90
N VAL A 159 -10.18 2.06 -2.89
CA VAL A 159 -10.34 2.62 -4.24
C VAL A 159 -11.72 2.26 -4.76
N ALA A 160 -12.22 3.06 -5.68
CA ALA A 160 -13.55 2.85 -6.24
C ALA A 160 -13.59 1.60 -7.10
N LEU A 161 -14.66 0.84 -7.00
CA LEU A 161 -14.92 -0.25 -7.92
C LEU A 161 -15.27 0.32 -9.28
N SER A 162 -14.90 -0.43 -10.32
CA SER A 162 -15.32 -0.07 -11.67
C SER A 162 -16.82 -0.28 -11.80
N GLU A 163 -17.44 0.53 -12.64
CA GLU A 163 -18.85 0.37 -12.98
C GLU A 163 -19.07 -0.77 -13.96
N VAL A 164 -17.99 -1.26 -14.57
CA VAL A 164 -18.08 -2.39 -15.49
C VAL A 164 -18.27 -3.67 -14.70
N ASN A 165 -19.19 -4.50 -15.11
CA ASN A 165 -19.48 -5.77 -14.44
C ASN A 165 -18.86 -6.91 -15.25
N LEU A 166 -17.92 -7.63 -14.63
CA LEU A 166 -17.24 -8.75 -15.28
C LEU A 166 -18.14 -9.95 -15.51
N ASN A 167 -19.30 -10.01 -14.85
CA ASN A 167 -20.22 -11.14 -14.95
C ASN A 167 -21.27 -10.96 -16.05
N GLU A 168 -21.20 -9.92 -16.83
CA GLU A 168 -22.13 -9.70 -17.93
C GLU A 168 -21.59 -10.15 -19.26
#